data_cf76e2eba44e0f6db48c1d9d7bc753cb
#
_entry.id   cf76e2eba44e0f6db48c1d9d7bc753cb
#
_cell.length_a   1.000
_cell.length_b   1.000
_cell.length_c   1.000
_cell.angle_alpha   90.00
_cell.angle_beta   90.00
_cell.angle_gamma   90.00
#
_symmetry.space_group_name_H-M   'P 1'
#
loop_
_entity.id
_entity.type
_entity.pdbx_description
1 polymer ?
#
loop_
_entity_poly.entity_id
_entity_poly.type
_entity_poly.pdbx_seq_one_letter_code
_entity_poly.pdbx_strand_id
1 'polypeptide(L)'
;MGDDSAKLVIALSRSYNVLFALIEKNVRNYGLTVSEFGVLEALLHKGELPVQKLCEKVLVTSGSMTYIVNKLEEKGYVKRCKCEKDARIWLVRLTGPGHEFISRIYPQHENFLRTILSEINETEKASLIGSLFRMKDILERKP
;
A
#
# COMPACT_ATOMS: atom_id res chain seq x y z
N MET A 1 22.33 -30.59 9.93
CA MET A 1 21.13 -29.78 9.73
C MET A 1 21.51 -28.41 9.27
N GLY A 2 20.98 -27.99 8.15
CA GLY A 2 21.24 -26.67 7.61
C GLY A 2 20.28 -25.63 8.19
N ASP A 3 20.72 -24.39 8.19
CA ASP A 3 19.87 -23.25 8.47
C ASP A 3 18.98 -22.97 7.26
N ASP A 4 17.71 -22.81 7.45
CA ASP A 4 16.72 -22.56 6.39
C ASP A 4 16.56 -21.06 6.05
N SER A 5 17.47 -20.20 6.51
CA SER A 5 17.40 -18.76 6.26
C SER A 5 17.32 -18.42 4.77
N ALA A 6 18.16 -19.05 3.95
CA ALA A 6 18.12 -18.81 2.51
C ALA A 6 16.79 -19.24 1.88
N LYS A 7 16.26 -20.40 2.33
CA LYS A 7 14.95 -20.88 1.87
C LYS A 7 13.83 -19.93 2.25
N LEU A 8 13.90 -19.36 3.46
CA LEU A 8 12.91 -18.39 3.92
C LEU A 8 12.91 -17.15 3.02
N VAL A 9 14.09 -16.62 2.70
CA VAL A 9 14.21 -15.47 1.81
C VAL A 9 13.64 -15.77 0.42
N ILE A 10 13.97 -16.94 -0.13
CA ILE A 10 13.49 -17.37 -1.44
C ILE A 10 11.95 -17.53 -1.43
N ALA A 11 11.42 -18.21 -0.41
CA ALA A 11 9.98 -18.43 -0.28
C ALA A 11 9.23 -17.11 -0.17
N LEU A 12 9.72 -16.20 0.66
CA LEU A 12 9.11 -14.88 0.85
C LEU A 12 9.15 -14.08 -0.45
N SER A 13 10.30 -14.02 -1.12
CA SER A 13 10.47 -13.27 -2.36
C SER A 13 9.57 -13.79 -3.48
N ARG A 14 9.51 -15.10 -3.64
CA ARG A 14 8.65 -15.73 -4.67
C ARG A 14 7.17 -15.48 -4.37
N SER A 15 6.77 -15.65 -3.12
CA SER A 15 5.38 -15.43 -2.71
C SER A 15 4.97 -13.98 -2.93
N TYR A 16 5.85 -13.04 -2.55
CA TYR A 16 5.60 -11.61 -2.75
C TYR A 16 5.46 -11.28 -4.24
N ASN A 17 6.37 -11.79 -5.08
CA ASN A 17 6.32 -11.49 -6.52
C ASN A 17 5.04 -11.98 -7.18
N VAL A 18 4.58 -13.19 -6.85
CA VAL A 18 3.33 -13.74 -7.38
C VAL A 18 2.14 -12.93 -6.89
N LEU A 19 2.08 -12.65 -5.59
CA LEU A 19 1.01 -11.86 -5.00
C LEU A 19 0.97 -10.44 -5.59
N PHE A 20 2.12 -9.80 -5.69
CA PHE A 20 2.21 -8.44 -6.23
C PHE A 20 1.73 -8.38 -7.68
N ALA A 21 2.10 -9.36 -8.52
CA ALA A 21 1.65 -9.43 -9.91
C ALA A 21 0.12 -9.54 -10.02
N LEU A 22 -0.51 -10.33 -9.14
CA LEU A 22 -1.96 -10.45 -9.10
C LEU A 22 -2.64 -9.14 -8.65
N ILE A 23 -2.08 -8.49 -7.64
CA ILE A 23 -2.57 -7.19 -7.15
C ILE A 23 -2.45 -6.13 -8.25
N GLU A 24 -1.29 -6.08 -8.91
CA GLU A 24 -1.05 -5.12 -9.99
C GLU A 24 -2.08 -5.28 -11.11
N LYS A 25 -2.35 -6.51 -11.52
CA LYS A 25 -3.36 -6.81 -12.53
C LYS A 25 -4.75 -6.37 -12.09
N ASN A 26 -5.08 -6.59 -10.81
CA ASN A 26 -6.38 -6.21 -10.26
C ASN A 26 -6.56 -4.69 -10.27
N VAL A 27 -5.58 -3.94 -9.73
CA VAL A 27 -5.72 -2.48 -9.62
C VAL A 27 -5.69 -1.78 -10.99
N ARG A 28 -5.06 -2.39 -11.98
CA ARG A 28 -5.10 -1.87 -13.37
C ARG A 28 -6.52 -1.84 -13.93
N ASN A 29 -7.38 -2.73 -13.49
CA ASN A 29 -8.79 -2.74 -13.90
C ASN A 29 -9.51 -1.46 -13.46
N TYR A 30 -8.98 -0.75 -12.46
CA TYR A 30 -9.51 0.53 -11.98
C TYR A 30 -8.78 1.73 -12.61
N GLY A 31 -7.87 1.49 -13.55
CA GLY A 31 -7.07 2.54 -14.17
C GLY A 31 -5.96 3.10 -13.28
N LEU A 32 -5.51 2.32 -12.30
CA LEU A 32 -4.52 2.74 -11.31
C LEU A 32 -3.26 1.87 -11.36
N THR A 33 -2.14 2.45 -10.97
CA THR A 33 -0.96 1.67 -10.57
C THR A 33 -1.12 1.23 -9.11
N VAL A 34 -0.32 0.28 -8.67
CA VAL A 34 -0.32 -0.17 -7.27
C VAL A 34 0.00 0.98 -6.33
N SER A 35 0.96 1.83 -6.70
CA SER A 35 1.35 2.99 -5.88
C SER A 35 0.22 4.02 -5.79
N GLU A 36 -0.47 4.29 -6.89
CA GLU A 36 -1.63 5.18 -6.89
C GLU A 36 -2.74 4.63 -6.00
N PHE A 37 -3.03 3.35 -6.12
CA PHE A 37 -4.02 2.68 -5.26
C PHE A 37 -3.62 2.79 -3.78
N GLY A 38 -2.34 2.53 -3.48
CA GLY A 38 -1.82 2.62 -2.12
C GLY A 38 -1.98 4.01 -1.50
N VAL A 39 -1.78 5.07 -2.28
CA VAL A 39 -1.99 6.45 -1.82
C VAL A 39 -3.48 6.68 -1.51
N LEU A 40 -4.36 6.30 -2.43
CA LEU A 40 -5.81 6.48 -2.22
C LEU A 40 -6.30 5.68 -1.01
N GLU A 41 -5.83 4.44 -0.85
CA GLU A 41 -6.16 3.60 0.30
C GLU A 41 -5.70 4.22 1.62
N ALA A 42 -4.45 4.71 1.67
CA ALA A 42 -3.92 5.35 2.86
C ALA A 42 -4.74 6.60 3.24
N LEU A 43 -5.10 7.41 2.27
CA LEU A 43 -5.92 8.61 2.49
C LEU A 43 -7.35 8.26 2.91
N LEU A 44 -7.89 7.16 2.40
CA LEU A 44 -9.22 6.69 2.81
C LEU A 44 -9.25 6.32 4.29
N HIS A 45 -8.22 5.61 4.75
CA HIS A 45 -8.18 5.08 6.12
C HIS A 45 -7.65 6.08 7.15
N LYS A 46 -6.70 6.93 6.75
CA LYS A 46 -6.02 7.85 7.67
C LYS A 46 -6.45 9.30 7.53
N GLY A 47 -7.18 9.63 6.46
CA GLY A 47 -7.50 11.01 6.14
C GLY A 47 -6.29 11.75 5.56
N GLU A 48 -6.29 13.05 5.66
CA GLU A 48 -5.21 13.90 5.15
C GLU A 48 -3.85 13.53 5.76
N LEU A 49 -2.83 13.40 4.91
CA LEU A 49 -1.49 12.99 5.34
C LEU A 49 -0.41 13.86 4.69
N PRO A 50 0.68 14.14 5.43
CA PRO A 50 1.88 14.73 4.82
C PRO A 50 2.46 13.79 3.76
N VAL A 51 3.04 14.38 2.71
CA VAL A 51 3.68 13.62 1.62
C VAL A 51 4.69 12.60 2.17
N GLN A 52 5.48 13.00 3.18
CA GLN A 52 6.45 12.09 3.81
C GLN A 52 5.81 10.85 4.43
N LYS A 53 4.64 11.02 5.05
CA LYS A 53 3.92 9.88 5.63
C LYS A 53 3.40 8.93 4.55
N LEU A 54 3.00 9.47 3.41
CA LEU A 54 2.62 8.65 2.26
C LEU A 54 3.80 7.83 1.75
N CYS A 55 4.99 8.41 1.70
CA CYS A 55 6.21 7.68 1.30
C CYS A 55 6.46 6.47 2.20
N GLU A 56 6.30 6.64 3.50
CA GLU A 56 6.48 5.55 4.46
C GLU A 56 5.46 4.44 4.26
N LYS A 57 4.19 4.80 4.04
CA LYS A 57 3.09 3.83 3.91
C LYS A 57 3.10 3.09 2.57
N VAL A 58 3.51 3.76 1.51
CA VAL A 58 3.49 3.18 0.15
C VAL A 58 4.88 2.64 -0.24
N LEU A 59 5.90 2.90 0.58
CA LEU A 59 7.27 2.40 0.40
C LEU A 59 7.90 2.85 -0.92
N VAL A 60 7.79 4.14 -1.23
CA VAL A 60 8.43 4.76 -2.39
C VAL A 60 9.23 5.98 -1.97
N THR A 61 10.15 6.43 -2.84
CA THR A 61 10.94 7.63 -2.60
C THR A 61 10.10 8.90 -2.72
N SER A 62 10.58 10.02 -2.15
CA SER A 62 9.92 11.31 -2.23
C SER A 62 9.70 11.78 -3.67
N GLY A 63 10.68 11.56 -4.56
CA GLY A 63 10.56 11.92 -5.98
C GLY A 63 9.48 11.11 -6.68
N SER A 64 9.42 9.81 -6.42
CA SER A 64 8.38 8.93 -6.95
C SER A 64 7.02 9.32 -6.41
N MET A 65 6.94 9.69 -5.12
CA MET A 65 5.67 10.12 -4.51
C MET A 65 5.16 11.41 -5.14
N THR A 66 6.03 12.37 -5.42
CA THR A 66 5.63 13.61 -6.11
C THR A 66 4.99 13.31 -7.47
N TYR A 67 5.60 12.39 -8.22
CA TYR A 67 5.06 11.96 -9.51
C TYR A 67 3.69 11.29 -9.35
N ILE A 68 3.56 10.38 -8.37
CA ILE A 68 2.30 9.67 -8.11
C ILE A 68 1.19 10.64 -7.72
N VAL A 69 1.49 11.58 -6.82
CA VAL A 69 0.51 12.59 -6.38
C VAL A 69 0.11 13.49 -7.55
N ASN A 70 1.06 13.90 -8.41
CA ASN A 70 0.76 14.68 -9.60
C ASN A 70 -0.23 13.95 -10.51
N LYS A 71 -0.02 12.64 -10.72
CA LYS A 71 -0.92 11.82 -11.54
C LYS A 71 -2.31 11.74 -10.94
N LEU A 72 -2.40 11.59 -9.62
CA LEU A 72 -3.69 11.53 -8.93
C LEU A 72 -4.40 12.89 -8.94
N GLU A 73 -3.65 13.99 -8.89
CA GLU A 73 -4.22 15.33 -9.04
C GLU A 73 -4.78 15.54 -10.45
N GLU A 74 -4.04 15.10 -11.48
CA GLU A 74 -4.51 15.16 -12.87
C GLU A 74 -5.82 14.40 -13.06
N LYS A 75 -5.97 13.27 -12.36
CA LYS A 75 -7.19 12.47 -12.38
C LYS A 75 -8.32 13.09 -11.54
N GLY A 76 -8.01 14.10 -10.75
CA GLY A 76 -8.99 14.78 -9.90
C GLY A 76 -9.29 14.07 -8.60
N TYR A 77 -8.49 13.11 -8.18
CA TYR A 77 -8.77 12.30 -7.00
C TYR A 77 -8.14 12.82 -5.70
N VAL A 78 -7.07 13.59 -5.82
CA VAL A 78 -6.40 14.16 -4.64
C VAL A 78 -6.09 15.63 -4.87
N LYS A 79 -5.81 16.33 -3.76
CA LYS A 79 -5.42 17.72 -3.76
C LYS A 79 -4.30 17.93 -2.74
N ARG A 80 -3.27 18.68 -3.14
CA ARG A 80 -2.23 19.11 -2.21
C ARG A 80 -2.60 20.45 -1.61
N CYS A 81 -2.28 20.65 -0.34
CA CYS A 81 -2.40 21.92 0.33
C CYS A 81 -1.27 22.09 1.34
N LYS A 82 -0.92 23.33 1.62
CA LYS A 82 0.10 23.60 2.63
C LYS A 82 -0.50 23.41 4.02
N CYS A 83 0.31 22.87 4.93
CA CYS A 83 -0.07 22.76 6.32
C CYS A 83 -0.19 24.16 6.95
N GLU A 84 -1.30 24.43 7.64
CA GLU A 84 -1.52 25.71 8.31
C GLU A 84 -0.50 25.99 9.42
N LYS A 85 -0.04 24.92 10.08
CA LYS A 85 0.92 25.01 11.19
C LYS A 85 2.35 25.16 10.72
N ASP A 86 2.70 24.65 9.54
CA ASP A 86 4.04 24.72 8.97
C ASP A 86 3.95 24.70 7.44
N ALA A 87 4.17 25.87 6.84
CA ALA A 87 4.06 26.06 5.38
C ALA A 87 5.10 25.28 4.57
N ARG A 88 6.09 24.64 5.23
CA ARG A 88 7.08 23.80 4.56
C ARG A 88 6.54 22.37 4.32
N ILE A 89 5.43 22.03 4.98
CA ILE A 89 4.81 20.70 4.90
C ILE A 89 3.66 20.76 3.91
N TRP A 90 3.71 19.89 2.91
CA TRP A 90 2.60 19.67 1.99
C TRP A 90 1.75 18.50 2.47
N LEU A 91 0.45 18.73 2.53
CA LEU A 91 -0.53 17.71 2.88
C LEU A 91 -1.24 17.27 1.60
N VAL A 92 -1.61 15.99 1.57
CA VAL A 92 -2.41 15.40 0.49
C VAL A 92 -3.73 14.92 1.07
N ARG A 93 -4.81 15.23 0.41
CA ARG A 93 -6.14 14.77 0.82
C ARG A 93 -6.95 14.32 -0.38
N LEU A 94 -7.93 13.47 -0.14
CA LEU A 94 -8.89 13.08 -1.16
C LEU A 94 -9.79 14.27 -1.50
N THR A 95 -10.11 14.40 -2.78
CA THR A 95 -11.21 15.26 -3.23
C THR A 95 -12.53 14.52 -3.02
N GLY A 96 -13.66 15.20 -3.20
CA GLY A 96 -14.97 14.53 -3.23
C GLY A 96 -15.00 13.38 -4.22
N PRO A 97 -14.65 13.61 -5.50
CA PRO A 97 -14.57 12.53 -6.49
C PRO A 97 -13.59 11.42 -6.12
N GLY A 98 -12.45 11.77 -5.51
CA GLY A 98 -11.46 10.78 -5.07
C GLY A 98 -11.99 9.89 -3.96
N HIS A 99 -12.65 10.49 -2.96
CA HIS A 99 -13.26 9.74 -1.86
C HIS A 99 -14.34 8.78 -2.40
N GLU A 100 -15.19 9.28 -3.27
CA GLU A 100 -16.24 8.48 -3.89
C GLU A 100 -15.66 7.31 -4.69
N PHE A 101 -14.61 7.59 -5.47
CA PHE A 101 -13.95 6.58 -6.30
C PHE A 101 -13.32 5.46 -5.46
N ILE A 102 -12.48 5.80 -4.50
CA ILE A 102 -11.79 4.79 -3.68
C ILE A 102 -12.77 4.03 -2.79
N SER A 103 -13.81 4.71 -2.28
CA SER A 103 -14.86 4.05 -1.49
C SER A 103 -15.62 3.00 -2.30
N ARG A 104 -15.76 3.21 -3.60
CA ARG A 104 -16.44 2.27 -4.49
C ARG A 104 -15.55 1.07 -4.85
N ILE A 105 -14.27 1.32 -5.16
CA ILE A 105 -13.37 0.24 -5.64
C ILE A 105 -12.72 -0.56 -4.51
N TYR A 106 -12.54 0.03 -3.34
CA TYR A 106 -11.84 -0.62 -2.23
C TYR A 106 -12.52 -1.94 -1.79
N PRO A 107 -13.85 -1.99 -1.62
CA PRO A 107 -14.52 -3.26 -1.28
C PRO A 107 -14.34 -4.33 -2.37
N GLN A 108 -14.27 -3.93 -3.63
CA GLN A 108 -14.02 -4.87 -4.73
C GLN A 108 -12.61 -5.45 -4.62
N HIS A 109 -11.63 -4.61 -4.29
CA HIS A 109 -10.26 -5.07 -4.08
C HIS A 109 -10.16 -6.00 -2.87
N GLU A 110 -10.82 -5.67 -1.76
CA GLU A 110 -10.86 -6.55 -0.58
C GLU A 110 -11.44 -7.92 -0.93
N ASN A 111 -12.52 -7.93 -1.72
CA ASN A 111 -13.13 -9.17 -2.15
C ASN A 111 -12.19 -9.99 -3.06
N PHE A 112 -11.46 -9.31 -3.93
CA PHE A 112 -10.43 -9.95 -4.76
C PHE A 112 -9.36 -10.61 -3.88
N LEU A 113 -8.83 -9.89 -2.88
CA LEU A 113 -7.84 -10.45 -1.97
C LEU A 113 -8.39 -11.66 -1.22
N ARG A 114 -9.60 -11.57 -0.74
CA ARG A 114 -10.28 -12.67 -0.05
C ARG A 114 -10.39 -13.89 -0.95
N THR A 115 -10.69 -13.67 -2.23
CA THR A 115 -10.85 -14.75 -3.20
C THR A 115 -9.53 -15.45 -3.51
N ILE A 116 -8.46 -14.70 -3.79
CA ILE A 116 -7.17 -15.31 -4.15
C ILE A 116 -6.49 -16.01 -2.95
N LEU A 117 -6.87 -15.63 -1.74
CA LEU A 117 -6.33 -16.22 -0.51
C LEU A 117 -7.29 -17.19 0.17
N SER A 118 -8.38 -17.56 -0.51
CA SER A 118 -9.46 -18.36 0.10
C SER A 118 -9.04 -19.77 0.53
N GLU A 119 -8.00 -20.34 -0.11
CA GLU A 119 -7.50 -21.66 0.27
C GLU A 119 -6.64 -21.65 1.53
N ILE A 120 -6.23 -20.47 1.97
CA ILE A 120 -5.49 -20.28 3.23
C ILE A 120 -6.54 -19.99 4.31
N ASN A 121 -6.66 -20.89 5.30
CA ASN A 121 -7.66 -20.71 6.35
C ASN A 121 -7.26 -19.61 7.34
N GLU A 122 -8.18 -19.20 8.18
CA GLU A 122 -7.97 -18.06 9.10
C GLU A 122 -6.86 -18.32 10.12
N THR A 123 -6.68 -19.56 10.56
CA THR A 123 -5.59 -19.93 11.47
C THR A 123 -4.23 -19.77 10.79
N GLU A 124 -4.11 -20.23 9.55
CA GLU A 124 -2.89 -20.07 8.76
C GLU A 124 -2.59 -18.60 8.48
N LYS A 125 -3.61 -17.82 8.13
CA LYS A 125 -3.45 -16.37 7.91
C LYS A 125 -2.93 -15.67 9.17
N ALA A 126 -3.55 -15.96 10.32
CA ALA A 126 -3.12 -15.38 11.59
C ALA A 126 -1.67 -15.73 11.91
N SER A 127 -1.28 -16.99 11.69
CA SER A 127 0.09 -17.47 11.91
C SER A 127 1.09 -16.76 10.99
N LEU A 128 0.76 -16.64 9.70
CA LEU A 128 1.62 -15.96 8.73
C LEU A 128 1.77 -14.48 9.08
N ILE A 129 0.69 -13.80 9.40
CA ILE A 129 0.70 -12.38 9.79
C ILE A 129 1.62 -12.18 10.98
N GLY A 130 1.43 -12.98 12.03
CA GLY A 130 2.25 -12.89 13.24
C GLY A 130 3.73 -13.12 12.97
N SER A 131 4.05 -14.15 12.17
CA SER A 131 5.44 -14.48 11.83
C SER A 131 6.09 -13.38 11.00
N LEU A 132 5.37 -12.82 10.02
CA LEU A 132 5.90 -11.77 9.15
C LEU A 132 6.14 -10.47 9.94
N PHE A 133 5.22 -10.07 10.79
CA PHE A 133 5.41 -8.87 11.62
C PHE A 133 6.53 -9.05 12.65
N ARG A 134 6.65 -10.24 13.22
CA ARG A 134 7.76 -10.54 14.13
C ARG A 134 9.10 -10.46 13.38
N MET A 135 9.17 -11.01 12.17
CA MET A 135 10.38 -10.93 11.34
C MET A 135 10.73 -9.47 11.03
N LYS A 136 9.75 -8.67 10.66
CA LYS A 136 9.92 -7.24 10.39
C LYS A 136 10.54 -6.54 11.61
N ASP A 137 9.97 -6.74 12.79
CA ASP A 137 10.45 -6.12 14.03
C ASP A 137 11.89 -6.53 14.36
N ILE A 138 12.22 -7.80 14.13
CA ILE A 138 13.59 -8.30 14.32
C ILE A 138 14.56 -7.61 13.35
N LEU A 139 14.17 -7.51 12.08
CA LEU A 139 15.04 -6.92 11.05
C LEU A 139 15.23 -5.41 11.24
N GLU A 140 14.21 -4.71 11.69
CA GLU A 140 14.29 -3.26 11.96
C GLU A 140 15.30 -2.92 13.06
N ARG A 141 15.61 -3.87 13.94
CA ARG A 141 16.59 -3.68 15.01
C ARG A 141 18.03 -3.95 14.56
N LYS A 142 18.23 -4.39 13.32
CA LYS A 142 19.59 -4.62 12.77
C LYS A 142 20.21 -3.30 12.35
N PRO A 143 21.56 -3.15 12.50
CA PRO A 143 22.26 -1.93 12.10
C PRO A 143 22.28 -1.73 10.58
#